data_15fbba5c346931bfb510c91dcd037e19
#
_entry.id   15fbba5c346931bfb510c91dcd037e19
#
_cell.length_a   1.000
_cell.length_b   1.000
_cell.length_c   1.000
_cell.angle_alpha   90.00
_cell.angle_beta   90.00
_cell.angle_gamma   90.00
#
_symmetry.space_group_name_H-M   'P 1'
#
loop_
_entity.id
_entity.type
_entity.pdbx_description
1 polymer ?
#
loop_
_entity_poly.entity_id
_entity_poly.type
_entity_poly.pdbx_seq_one_letter_code
_entity_poly.pdbx_strand_id
1 'polypeptide(L)'
;WYAASNFLSYGGQLDVVRAGGGNVAGKQMVNANAGVGLASTSILAIENYDDYNNNEINATSFYWAAKSPGSWGENLKVCVIDAAADQRISGILTTKVGIKTSNNITSANIAVGYAVTQGLHGVTIGIGTTGSPGVNDYLKGIVTGVGNSFVDVKVVSTVKAGVETAATYQANSVIGFHTASQIIFTQAAGDVGIMTGTPVMSDWYDQQNITTARADGGTDSLTMKWRSILPKPKTNSYVSERNGFNDAINIVIIDDDGTVAGNTGSILEKYGNLSKARDAENLNRDIYYKNVLANESEYIYAGLSPVNGVDAFHGTQPLPSGLVGPDNFTPTTAAEGAWGQDAKDIKFNFIGNQSYSLMGGKDYGGHIGVYDADLGDILNAYDKLASKENSDIRFLLQGGASKSKEEEQAKAQKLISICETRKDCVAFISPDRGSVVNVSKSADQLKNVLSFFGPLASSSFAVFDSGYQYFYDRFNKKFN
;
A
#
# COMPACT_ATOMS: atom_id res chain seq x y z
N TRP A 1 -26.08 -9.51 0.71
CA TRP A 1 -25.63 -9.51 2.09
C TRP A 1 -26.59 -10.26 3.02
N TYR A 2 -27.91 -9.91 3.03
CA TYR A 2 -28.88 -10.54 3.93
C TYR A 2 -29.07 -12.04 3.70
N ALA A 3 -29.11 -12.51 2.44
CA ALA A 3 -29.18 -13.93 2.12
C ALA A 3 -27.95 -14.69 2.69
N ALA A 4 -26.77 -14.14 2.54
CA ALA A 4 -25.53 -14.69 3.10
C ALA A 4 -25.56 -14.70 4.64
N SER A 5 -25.95 -13.59 5.26
CA SER A 5 -26.07 -13.48 6.73
C SER A 5 -27.08 -14.48 7.30
N ASN A 6 -28.24 -14.63 6.64
CA ASN A 6 -29.25 -15.59 7.06
C ASN A 6 -28.77 -17.03 6.90
N PHE A 7 -28.11 -17.36 5.79
CA PHE A 7 -27.54 -18.68 5.58
C PHE A 7 -26.51 -19.02 6.68
N LEU A 8 -25.58 -18.10 6.94
CA LEU A 8 -24.54 -18.31 7.97
C LEU A 8 -25.12 -18.40 9.39
N SER A 9 -26.33 -17.87 9.65
CA SER A 9 -26.97 -18.01 10.97
C SER A 9 -27.34 -19.45 11.33
N TYR A 10 -27.49 -20.32 10.33
CA TYR A 10 -27.73 -21.76 10.51
C TYR A 10 -26.45 -22.59 10.60
N GLY A 11 -25.29 -21.95 10.47
CA GLY A 11 -23.96 -22.60 10.43
C GLY A 11 -23.60 -23.04 9.02
N GLY A 12 -22.33 -23.24 8.80
CA GLY A 12 -21.79 -23.68 7.51
C GLY A 12 -20.73 -22.74 6.95
N GLN A 13 -20.20 -23.09 5.80
CA GLN A 13 -19.24 -22.31 5.04
C GLN A 13 -19.98 -21.64 3.87
N LEU A 14 -19.63 -20.40 3.58
CA LEU A 14 -20.17 -19.64 2.46
C LEU A 14 -19.04 -19.17 1.55
N ASP A 15 -19.06 -19.63 0.30
CA ASP A 15 -18.18 -19.14 -0.74
C ASP A 15 -18.87 -17.99 -1.49
N VAL A 16 -18.17 -16.86 -1.61
CA VAL A 16 -18.68 -15.67 -2.27
C VAL A 16 -17.80 -15.30 -3.44
N VAL A 17 -18.38 -15.22 -4.63
CA VAL A 17 -17.68 -14.72 -5.81
C VAL A 17 -18.18 -13.31 -6.10
N ARG A 18 -17.26 -12.35 -6.13
CA ARG A 18 -17.58 -10.96 -6.47
C ARG A 18 -17.67 -10.82 -7.99
N ALA A 19 -18.80 -10.34 -8.47
CA ALA A 19 -18.96 -9.98 -9.87
C ALA A 19 -18.37 -8.58 -10.12
N GLY A 20 -17.60 -8.45 -11.16
CA GLY A 20 -16.98 -7.18 -11.57
C GLY A 20 -15.65 -7.40 -12.23
N GLY A 21 -15.16 -6.44 -12.99
CA GLY A 21 -13.88 -6.52 -13.72
C GLY A 21 -13.97 -6.04 -15.17
N GLY A 22 -15.15 -5.96 -15.73
CA GLY A 22 -15.34 -5.42 -17.08
C GLY A 22 -15.18 -3.90 -17.12
N ASN A 23 -14.39 -3.40 -18.06
CA ASN A 23 -14.28 -1.97 -18.34
C ASN A 23 -15.47 -1.52 -19.20
N VAL A 24 -16.66 -1.48 -18.60
CA VAL A 24 -17.85 -1.05 -19.31
C VAL A 24 -18.28 0.34 -18.81
N ALA A 25 -18.13 1.33 -19.66
CA ALA A 25 -18.68 2.69 -19.49
C ALA A 25 -18.27 3.40 -18.18
N GLY A 26 -17.03 3.22 -17.72
CA GLY A 26 -16.52 3.88 -16.51
C GLY A 26 -16.96 3.24 -15.20
N LYS A 27 -17.55 2.06 -15.24
CA LYS A 27 -18.00 1.28 -14.06
C LYS A 27 -17.02 0.17 -13.71
N GLN A 28 -15.76 0.44 -13.70
CA GLN A 28 -14.74 -0.53 -13.31
C GLN A 28 -14.52 -0.49 -11.80
N MET A 29 -14.46 -1.65 -11.17
CA MET A 29 -13.95 -1.74 -9.79
C MET A 29 -12.45 -1.47 -9.80
N VAL A 30 -12.02 -0.55 -8.94
CA VAL A 30 -10.62 -0.09 -8.87
C VAL A 30 -10.11 -0.32 -7.46
N ASN A 31 -8.93 -0.93 -7.36
CA ASN A 31 -8.22 -1.06 -6.10
C ASN A 31 -7.65 0.31 -5.70
N ALA A 32 -7.94 0.74 -4.49
CA ALA A 32 -7.25 1.90 -3.93
C ALA A 32 -5.75 1.63 -3.91
N ASN A 33 -4.97 2.62 -4.33
CA ASN A 33 -3.53 2.44 -4.45
C ASN A 33 -2.76 3.73 -4.14
N ALA A 34 -1.47 3.57 -3.84
CA ALA A 34 -0.51 4.66 -3.80
C ALA A 34 0.36 4.55 -5.04
N GLY A 35 0.19 5.47 -5.97
CA GLY A 35 0.92 5.49 -7.23
C GLY A 35 2.30 6.11 -7.12
N VAL A 36 3.02 6.05 -8.22
CA VAL A 36 4.32 6.70 -8.37
C VAL A 36 4.17 8.21 -8.19
N GLY A 37 4.97 8.80 -7.29
CA GLY A 37 4.91 10.23 -7.00
C GLY A 37 3.99 10.62 -5.83
N LEU A 38 3.64 9.68 -4.95
CA LEU A 38 2.91 9.86 -3.68
C LEU A 38 1.45 10.35 -3.79
N ALA A 39 1.13 11.15 -4.79
CA ALA A 39 -0.21 11.74 -5.00
C ALA A 39 -0.90 11.21 -6.27
N SER A 40 -0.24 10.37 -7.04
CA SER A 40 -0.79 9.84 -8.29
C SER A 40 -1.45 8.50 -8.04
N THR A 41 -2.71 8.40 -8.39
CA THR A 41 -3.44 7.14 -8.41
C THR A 41 -3.49 6.59 -9.83
N SER A 42 -3.13 5.34 -9.98
CA SER A 42 -3.35 4.61 -11.23
C SER A 42 -4.73 3.98 -11.22
N ILE A 43 -5.36 3.86 -12.38
CA ILE A 43 -6.53 3.00 -12.51
C ILE A 43 -6.01 1.56 -12.46
N LEU A 44 -6.27 0.89 -11.35
CA LEU A 44 -5.74 -0.43 -11.06
C LEU A 44 -6.89 -1.38 -10.73
N ALA A 45 -6.93 -2.51 -11.39
CA ALA A 45 -7.89 -3.58 -11.12
C ALA A 45 -7.14 -4.88 -10.92
N ILE A 46 -7.03 -5.33 -9.69
CA ILE A 46 -6.45 -6.62 -9.30
C ILE A 46 -7.61 -7.51 -8.87
N GLU A 47 -7.89 -8.56 -9.63
CA GLU A 47 -9.02 -9.43 -9.37
C GLU A 47 -8.79 -10.39 -8.19
N ASN A 48 -7.59 -10.96 -8.12
CA ASN A 48 -7.22 -11.99 -7.14
C ASN A 48 -5.70 -12.14 -7.03
N TYR A 49 -5.26 -13.10 -6.22
CA TYR A 49 -3.83 -13.40 -6.03
C TYR A 49 -3.13 -13.85 -7.32
N ASP A 50 -3.79 -14.66 -8.15
CA ASP A 50 -3.19 -15.16 -9.39
C ASP A 50 -2.98 -14.03 -10.39
N ASP A 51 -3.94 -13.12 -10.49
CA ASP A 51 -3.82 -11.91 -11.32
C ASP A 51 -2.67 -11.02 -10.82
N TYR A 52 -2.58 -10.77 -9.52
CA TYR A 52 -1.46 -10.05 -8.93
C TYR A 52 -0.12 -10.73 -9.25
N ASN A 53 -0.02 -12.02 -9.01
CA ASN A 53 1.25 -12.75 -9.18
C ASN A 53 1.72 -12.82 -10.63
N ASN A 54 0.78 -12.94 -11.57
CA ASN A 54 1.12 -13.07 -12.99
C ASN A 54 1.35 -11.73 -13.70
N ASN A 55 0.62 -10.69 -13.29
CA ASN A 55 0.56 -9.42 -14.02
C ASN A 55 1.12 -8.24 -13.23
N GLU A 56 0.84 -8.16 -11.93
CA GLU A 56 1.01 -6.94 -11.14
C GLU A 56 2.17 -6.98 -10.14
N ILE A 57 2.74 -8.14 -9.81
CA ILE A 57 3.84 -8.25 -8.84
C ILE A 57 5.07 -7.43 -9.25
N ASN A 58 5.27 -7.23 -10.55
CA ASN A 58 6.33 -6.40 -11.13
C ASN A 58 5.79 -5.08 -11.69
N ALA A 59 4.58 -4.67 -11.31
CA ALA A 59 3.99 -3.43 -11.77
C ALA A 59 4.86 -2.22 -11.47
N THR A 60 4.82 -1.24 -12.37
CA THR A 60 5.60 0.01 -12.27
C THR A 60 4.72 1.22 -12.00
N SER A 61 3.41 1.02 -11.84
CA SER A 61 2.42 2.07 -11.73
C SER A 61 2.02 2.42 -10.30
N PHE A 62 2.26 1.53 -9.34
CA PHE A 62 1.91 1.74 -7.93
C PHE A 62 2.97 1.16 -7.00
N TYR A 63 3.03 1.65 -5.77
CA TYR A 63 3.85 1.11 -4.68
C TYR A 63 3.07 0.11 -3.84
N TRP A 64 1.86 0.48 -3.47
CA TRP A 64 0.96 -0.27 -2.60
C TRP A 64 -0.44 -0.24 -3.17
N ALA A 65 -1.16 -1.35 -3.10
CA ALA A 65 -2.54 -1.44 -3.53
C ALA A 65 -3.37 -2.24 -2.52
N ALA A 66 -4.62 -1.84 -2.31
CA ALA A 66 -5.56 -2.65 -1.55
C ALA A 66 -5.82 -3.99 -2.25
N LYS A 67 -5.88 -5.09 -1.52
CA LYS A 67 -6.11 -6.44 -2.09
C LYS A 67 -7.46 -6.57 -2.77
N SER A 68 -8.48 -5.94 -2.21
CA SER A 68 -9.81 -5.96 -2.81
C SER A 68 -10.12 -4.59 -3.39
N PRO A 69 -10.73 -4.51 -4.56
CA PRO A 69 -11.17 -3.25 -5.13
C PRO A 69 -12.31 -2.63 -4.30
N GLY A 70 -12.46 -1.33 -4.43
CA GLY A 70 -13.49 -0.56 -3.77
C GLY A 70 -12.96 0.67 -3.02
N SER A 71 -13.86 1.58 -2.68
CA SER A 71 -13.55 2.81 -1.94
C SER A 71 -13.09 2.55 -0.49
N TRP A 72 -13.42 1.39 0.06
CA TRP A 72 -12.99 1.02 1.41
C TRP A 72 -11.47 1.08 1.59
N GLY A 73 -10.72 0.75 0.53
CA GLY A 73 -9.26 0.76 0.55
C GLY A 73 -8.64 2.16 0.67
N GLU A 74 -9.41 3.23 0.46
CA GLU A 74 -8.95 4.61 0.67
C GLU A 74 -8.71 4.93 2.15
N ASN A 75 -9.26 4.11 3.04
CA ASN A 75 -9.06 4.25 4.48
C ASN A 75 -7.77 3.58 4.96
N LEU A 76 -7.05 2.91 4.08
CA LEU A 76 -5.80 2.25 4.40
C LEU A 76 -4.60 3.19 4.24
N LYS A 77 -3.74 3.15 5.23
CA LYS A 77 -2.40 3.77 5.17
C LYS A 77 -1.33 2.72 5.38
N VAL A 78 -0.38 2.67 4.47
CA VAL A 78 0.80 1.81 4.56
C VAL A 78 1.97 2.64 5.06
N CYS A 79 2.49 2.28 6.23
CA CYS A 79 3.61 2.94 6.86
C CYS A 79 4.83 2.03 6.81
N VAL A 80 5.94 2.56 6.34
CA VAL A 80 7.19 1.80 6.15
C VAL A 80 8.33 2.54 6.83
N ILE A 81 9.21 1.80 7.49
CA ILE A 81 10.41 2.36 8.08
C ILE A 81 11.57 1.36 7.99
N ASP A 82 12.76 1.87 7.75
CA ASP A 82 14.00 1.10 7.85
C ASP A 82 15.00 1.75 8.84
N ALA A 83 16.21 1.25 8.93
CA ALA A 83 17.25 1.77 9.83
C ALA A 83 18.09 2.88 9.17
N ALA A 84 17.41 3.83 8.52
CA ALA A 84 18.05 4.71 7.57
C ALA A 84 18.83 5.87 8.18
N ALA A 85 18.31 6.56 9.18
CA ALA A 85 18.93 7.78 9.67
C ALA A 85 19.84 7.56 10.88
N ASP A 86 20.93 8.29 10.91
CA ASP A 86 21.85 8.34 12.04
C ASP A 86 22.04 9.75 12.61
N GLN A 87 21.50 10.77 11.95
CA GLN A 87 21.58 12.15 12.41
C GLN A 87 20.29 12.93 12.14
N ARG A 88 19.88 13.73 13.09
CA ARG A 88 18.79 14.72 12.94
C ARG A 88 19.36 16.12 12.82
N ILE A 89 18.89 16.89 11.86
CA ILE A 89 19.26 18.29 11.68
C ILE A 89 18.02 19.13 11.95
N SER A 90 18.11 20.01 12.94
CA SER A 90 17.08 21.00 13.28
C SER A 90 17.56 22.38 12.95
N GLY A 91 16.72 23.27 12.42
CA GLY A 91 17.13 24.62 12.17
C GLY A 91 16.34 25.38 11.11
N ILE A 92 16.99 26.34 10.48
CA ILE A 92 16.38 27.25 9.52
C ILE A 92 16.70 26.80 8.12
N LEU A 93 15.66 26.53 7.33
CA LEU A 93 15.79 26.32 5.89
C LEU A 93 15.87 27.68 5.19
N THR A 94 16.92 27.88 4.38
CA THR A 94 17.02 28.99 3.46
C THR A 94 16.96 28.46 2.03
N THR A 95 16.13 29.06 1.19
CA THR A 95 16.10 28.71 -0.23
C THR A 95 17.33 29.29 -0.95
N LYS A 96 17.64 28.73 -2.11
CA LYS A 96 18.77 29.17 -2.97
C LYS A 96 18.76 30.68 -3.28
N VAL A 97 17.63 31.34 -3.15
CA VAL A 97 17.45 32.80 -3.41
C VAL A 97 17.66 33.64 -2.15
N GLY A 98 18.09 33.04 -1.05
CA GLY A 98 18.37 33.77 0.20
C GLY A 98 17.13 34.18 1.00
N ILE A 99 15.95 33.72 0.63
CA ILE A 99 14.72 33.97 1.35
C ILE A 99 14.61 33.00 2.51
N LYS A 100 14.66 33.51 3.74
CA LYS A 100 14.29 32.72 4.93
C LYS A 100 12.80 32.38 4.85
N THR A 101 12.49 31.17 4.56
CA THR A 101 11.14 30.66 4.78
C THR A 101 11.07 30.18 6.23
N SER A 102 10.47 30.89 7.11
CA SER A 102 10.21 30.55 8.52
C SER A 102 11.17 29.53 9.21
N ASN A 103 11.18 29.44 10.52
CA ASN A 103 12.00 28.47 11.27
C ASN A 103 11.57 27.00 11.08
N ASN A 104 10.65 26.73 10.17
CA ASN A 104 10.11 25.40 9.92
C ASN A 104 10.62 24.87 8.58
N ILE A 105 11.17 23.67 8.61
CA ILE A 105 11.43 22.87 7.41
C ILE A 105 10.07 22.33 6.98
N THR A 106 9.67 22.64 5.76
CA THR A 106 8.42 22.11 5.20
C THR A 106 8.74 21.02 4.18
N SER A 107 7.92 19.99 4.16
CA SER A 107 8.01 18.89 3.19
C SER A 107 7.88 19.37 1.72
N ALA A 108 7.38 20.57 1.49
CA ALA A 108 7.30 21.15 0.15
C ALA A 108 8.67 21.47 -0.47
N ASN A 109 9.70 21.66 0.36
CA ASN A 109 11.02 22.08 -0.09
C ASN A 109 12.07 20.97 -0.02
N ILE A 110 11.88 19.99 0.88
CA ILE A 110 12.78 18.85 1.05
C ILE A 110 11.93 17.60 1.10
N ALA A 111 12.32 16.60 0.35
CA ALA A 111 11.69 15.27 0.38
C ALA A 111 12.70 14.19 0.79
N VAL A 112 12.17 13.08 1.25
CA VAL A 112 12.98 11.87 1.48
C VAL A 112 13.62 11.44 0.17
N GLY A 113 14.88 10.99 0.24
CA GLY A 113 15.67 10.65 -0.93
C GLY A 113 16.52 11.79 -1.48
N TYR A 114 16.30 13.03 -1.05
CA TYR A 114 17.15 14.13 -1.49
C TYR A 114 18.57 13.97 -0.97
N ALA A 115 19.51 14.39 -1.79
CA ALA A 115 20.92 14.45 -1.42
C ALA A 115 21.18 15.55 -0.39
N VAL A 116 22.11 15.27 0.51
CA VAL A 116 22.59 16.23 1.51
C VAL A 116 24.10 16.29 1.40
N THR A 117 24.63 17.47 1.24
CA THR A 117 26.08 17.70 1.19
C THR A 117 26.51 18.80 2.14
N GLN A 118 27.71 18.69 2.65
CA GLN A 118 28.36 19.73 3.43
C GLN A 118 29.86 19.71 3.12
N GLY A 119 30.41 20.88 2.78
CA GLY A 119 31.85 21.02 2.57
C GLY A 119 32.63 20.78 3.86
N LEU A 120 33.73 20.08 3.78
CA LEU A 120 34.63 19.82 4.91
C LEU A 120 35.52 21.02 5.26
N HIS A 121 35.44 22.07 4.50
CA HIS A 121 36.27 23.25 4.66
C HIS A 121 36.05 23.92 6.02
N GLY A 122 37.12 23.93 6.85
CA GLY A 122 37.06 24.55 8.18
C GLY A 122 36.40 23.72 9.27
N VAL A 123 36.00 22.50 8.98
CA VAL A 123 35.38 21.57 9.96
C VAL A 123 36.39 20.43 10.22
N THR A 124 36.78 20.28 11.46
CA THR A 124 37.52 19.09 11.90
C THR A 124 36.55 17.93 12.01
N ILE A 125 36.37 17.17 10.93
CA ILE A 125 35.67 15.91 11.03
C ILE A 125 36.62 14.94 11.72
N GLY A 126 36.17 14.34 12.78
CA GLY A 126 36.94 13.46 13.66
C GLY A 126 37.41 12.13 13.04
N ILE A 127 37.82 12.16 11.81
CA ILE A 127 38.57 11.09 11.18
C ILE A 127 40.02 11.59 11.29
N GLY A 128 40.79 11.02 12.20
CA GLY A 128 42.19 11.35 12.54
C GLY A 128 43.13 11.66 11.39
N THR A 129 42.91 12.75 10.72
CA THR A 129 43.77 13.25 9.64
C THR A 129 44.15 14.70 9.91
N THR A 130 45.37 14.86 10.32
CA THR A 130 46.14 16.08 10.31
C THR A 130 46.32 16.60 8.89
N GLY A 131 45.38 17.35 8.39
CA GLY A 131 45.46 18.03 7.10
C GLY A 131 44.30 18.99 6.93
N SER A 132 44.55 20.20 6.51
CA SER A 132 43.49 21.12 6.12
C SER A 132 42.65 20.47 5.04
N PRO A 133 41.29 20.47 5.17
CA PRO A 133 40.40 19.93 4.13
C PRO A 133 40.67 20.66 2.81
N GLY A 134 40.72 19.91 1.72
CA GLY A 134 40.82 20.48 0.38
C GLY A 134 39.51 21.13 -0.04
N VAL A 135 39.57 21.98 -1.06
CA VAL A 135 38.41 22.70 -1.60
C VAL A 135 37.28 21.72 -2.07
N ASN A 136 37.67 20.49 -2.39
CA ASN A 136 36.78 19.45 -2.92
C ASN A 136 36.46 18.35 -1.89
N ASP A 137 36.72 18.59 -0.61
CA ASP A 137 36.39 17.63 0.44
C ASP A 137 34.98 17.89 0.97
N TYR A 138 34.15 16.88 1.01
CA TYR A 138 32.75 17.02 1.45
C TYR A 138 32.17 15.75 2.04
N LEU A 139 31.13 15.95 2.85
CA LEU A 139 30.31 14.90 3.43
C LEU A 139 29.07 14.70 2.56
N LYS A 140 28.69 13.44 2.35
CA LYS A 140 27.49 13.05 1.63
C LYS A 140 26.48 12.39 2.56
N GLY A 141 25.22 12.69 2.35
CA GLY A 141 24.11 12.04 3.03
C GLY A 141 22.85 12.01 2.18
N ILE A 142 21.88 11.30 2.68
CA ILE A 142 20.54 11.17 2.09
C ILE A 142 19.51 11.54 3.14
N VAL A 143 18.48 12.31 2.74
CA VAL A 143 17.32 12.60 3.58
C VAL A 143 16.49 11.32 3.75
N THR A 144 16.22 10.95 4.98
CA THR A 144 15.50 9.74 5.36
C THR A 144 14.21 10.00 6.13
N GLY A 145 14.00 11.26 6.52
CA GLY A 145 12.76 11.71 7.14
C GLY A 145 12.68 13.24 7.13
N VAL A 146 11.47 13.76 7.03
CA VAL A 146 11.20 15.20 7.07
C VAL A 146 10.07 15.48 8.04
N GLY A 147 10.30 16.39 8.98
CA GLY A 147 9.30 16.89 9.91
C GLY A 147 9.14 18.40 9.83
N ASN A 148 8.25 18.95 10.63
CA ASN A 148 7.93 20.38 10.59
C ASN A 148 9.11 21.31 10.93
N SER A 149 10.09 20.82 11.68
CA SER A 149 11.23 21.62 12.16
C SER A 149 12.56 20.87 12.09
N PHE A 150 12.60 19.73 11.43
CA PHE A 150 13.80 18.90 11.32
C PHE A 150 13.85 18.09 10.03
N VAL A 151 15.05 17.62 9.71
CA VAL A 151 15.32 16.63 8.66
C VAL A 151 16.17 15.52 9.27
N ASP A 152 15.77 14.28 9.04
CA ASP A 152 16.58 13.12 9.39
C ASP A 152 17.45 12.72 8.20
N VAL A 153 18.70 12.46 8.46
CA VAL A 153 19.71 12.25 7.42
C VAL A 153 20.55 11.02 7.74
N LYS A 154 20.76 10.20 6.76
CA LYS A 154 21.75 9.13 6.78
C LYS A 154 23.07 9.64 6.18
N VAL A 155 24.15 9.59 6.94
CA VAL A 155 25.48 9.84 6.40
C VAL A 155 25.91 8.62 5.57
N VAL A 156 26.24 8.85 4.31
CA VAL A 156 26.58 7.79 3.35
C VAL A 156 28.09 7.64 3.19
N SER A 157 28.76 8.74 2.91
CA SER A 157 30.21 8.72 2.65
C SER A 157 30.87 10.07 2.88
N THR A 158 32.16 10.04 2.93
CA THR A 158 33.03 11.22 2.87
C THR A 158 33.87 11.16 1.61
N VAL A 159 33.98 12.29 0.93
CA VAL A 159 34.97 12.46 -0.18
C VAL A 159 36.11 13.30 0.30
N LYS A 160 37.35 12.81 0.13
CA LYS A 160 38.57 13.49 0.53
C LYS A 160 39.62 13.33 -0.55
N ALA A 161 40.15 14.45 -1.05
CA ALA A 161 41.09 14.46 -2.17
C ALA A 161 40.62 13.60 -3.37
N GLY A 162 39.32 13.60 -3.65
CA GLY A 162 38.74 12.79 -4.73
C GLY A 162 38.52 11.30 -4.40
N VAL A 163 38.88 10.85 -3.20
CA VAL A 163 38.71 9.47 -2.75
C VAL A 163 37.44 9.41 -1.89
N GLU A 164 36.48 8.61 -2.30
CA GLU A 164 35.27 8.37 -1.55
C GLU A 164 35.45 7.21 -0.57
N THR A 165 35.07 7.42 0.68
CA THR A 165 35.12 6.42 1.74
C THR A 165 33.75 6.30 2.35
N ALA A 166 33.19 5.08 2.44
CA ALA A 166 31.93 4.82 3.10
C ALA A 166 31.98 5.29 4.57
N ALA A 167 30.96 6.00 5.00
CA ALA A 167 30.85 6.43 6.38
C ALA A 167 30.44 5.24 7.24
N THR A 168 31.30 4.89 8.19
CA THR A 168 30.96 3.94 9.25
C THR A 168 30.55 4.72 10.48
N TYR A 169 29.28 4.58 10.87
CA TYR A 169 28.78 5.15 12.11
C TYR A 169 29.42 4.40 13.30
N GLN A 170 30.13 5.14 14.13
CA GLN A 170 30.54 4.66 15.45
C GLN A 170 30.00 5.62 16.51
N ALA A 171 29.41 5.07 17.55
CA ALA A 171 28.70 5.81 18.59
C ALA A 171 29.47 6.97 19.25
N ASN A 172 30.77 7.02 19.09
CA ASN A 172 31.66 8.04 19.63
C ASN A 172 32.52 8.75 18.59
N SER A 173 32.27 8.55 17.30
CA SER A 173 33.04 9.23 16.26
C SER A 173 32.19 10.30 15.59
N VAL A 174 32.78 11.48 15.44
CA VAL A 174 32.13 12.71 14.97
C VAL A 174 32.12 12.73 13.44
N ILE A 175 31.69 11.65 12.78
CA ILE A 175 31.41 11.68 11.34
C ILE A 175 29.96 12.07 11.13
N GLY A 176 29.73 13.35 10.90
CA GLY A 176 28.36 13.84 10.70
C GLY A 176 28.35 15.29 10.25
N PHE A 177 27.19 15.77 9.91
CA PHE A 177 26.95 17.17 9.57
C PHE A 177 27.18 18.05 10.80
N HIS A 178 27.69 19.23 10.58
CA HIS A 178 28.05 20.20 11.62
C HIS A 178 27.38 21.55 11.39
N THR A 179 27.26 22.35 12.46
CA THR A 179 26.72 23.71 12.39
C THR A 179 27.65 24.72 11.71
N ALA A 180 28.95 24.43 11.61
CA ALA A 180 29.97 25.38 11.14
C ALA A 180 29.92 25.67 9.63
N SER A 181 29.24 24.82 8.85
CA SER A 181 29.14 24.99 7.41
C SER A 181 27.71 24.81 6.94
N GLN A 182 27.38 25.41 5.82
CA GLN A 182 26.06 25.27 5.21
C GLN A 182 25.82 23.81 4.81
N ILE A 183 24.63 23.35 5.09
CA ILE A 183 24.14 22.04 4.67
C ILE A 183 23.23 22.27 3.46
N ILE A 184 23.55 21.64 2.34
CA ILE A 184 22.88 21.84 1.05
C ILE A 184 22.05 20.60 0.75
N PHE A 185 20.78 20.82 0.45
CA PHE A 185 19.83 19.78 0.02
C PHE A 185 19.62 19.91 -1.48
N THR A 186 19.69 18.79 -2.18
CA THR A 186 19.61 18.77 -3.63
C THR A 186 18.80 17.60 -4.14
N GLN A 187 18.04 17.84 -5.20
CA GLN A 187 17.42 16.81 -6.03
C GLN A 187 18.09 16.78 -7.42
N ALA A 188 17.67 15.85 -8.27
CA ALA A 188 18.23 15.70 -9.61
C ALA A 188 18.18 17.00 -10.48
N ALA A 189 17.22 17.87 -10.21
CA ALA A 189 17.04 19.13 -10.92
C ALA A 189 17.85 20.32 -10.34
N GLY A 190 18.56 20.12 -9.25
CA GLY A 190 19.37 21.16 -8.60
C GLY A 190 19.06 21.37 -7.12
N ASP A 191 19.70 22.36 -6.51
CA ASP A 191 19.51 22.67 -5.09
C ASP A 191 18.08 23.09 -4.81
N VAL A 192 17.51 22.49 -3.77
CA VAL A 192 16.16 22.84 -3.29
C VAL A 192 16.22 23.68 -2.02
N GLY A 193 17.30 23.63 -1.28
CA GLY A 193 17.44 24.45 -0.09
C GLY A 193 18.83 24.36 0.56
N ILE A 194 19.11 25.38 1.37
CA ILE A 194 20.30 25.46 2.22
C ILE A 194 19.81 25.59 3.64
N MET A 195 20.33 24.76 4.53
CA MET A 195 19.99 24.76 5.93
C MET A 195 21.13 25.25 6.80
N THR A 196 20.81 26.07 7.75
CA THR A 196 21.67 26.38 8.90
C THR A 196 21.01 25.83 10.13
N GLY A 197 21.60 24.86 10.78
CA GLY A 197 20.96 24.18 11.89
C GLY A 197 21.93 23.51 12.85
N THR A 198 21.37 22.91 13.88
CA THR A 198 22.11 22.16 14.90
C THR A 198 21.94 20.67 14.65
N PRO A 199 22.96 19.99 14.11
CA PRO A 199 22.93 18.54 13.97
C PRO A 199 23.02 17.85 15.33
N VAL A 200 22.17 16.87 15.55
CA VAL A 200 22.12 16.07 16.77
C VAL A 200 22.33 14.60 16.40
N MET A 201 23.30 13.99 17.02
CA MET A 201 23.49 12.54 17.00
C MET A 201 22.56 11.93 18.03
N SER A 202 21.55 11.19 17.60
CA SER A 202 20.62 10.50 18.49
C SER A 202 20.17 9.17 17.87
N ASP A 203 19.59 8.27 18.69
CA ASP A 203 18.90 7.12 18.10
C ASP A 203 17.68 7.64 17.35
N TRP A 204 17.85 7.75 16.06
CA TRP A 204 16.86 8.24 15.14
C TRP A 204 15.51 7.52 15.28
N TYR A 205 15.53 6.21 15.46
CA TYR A 205 14.33 5.38 15.50
C TYR A 205 13.41 5.74 16.69
N ASP A 206 13.98 6.13 17.80
CA ASP A 206 13.22 6.53 18.99
C ASP A 206 12.36 7.78 18.80
N GLN A 207 12.68 8.57 17.80
CA GLN A 207 12.01 9.81 17.49
C GLN A 207 11.01 9.68 16.33
N GLN A 208 10.99 8.53 15.67
CA GLN A 208 10.12 8.34 14.50
C GLN A 208 8.69 8.03 14.89
N ASN A 209 7.76 8.71 14.22
CA ASN A 209 6.34 8.60 14.45
C ASN A 209 5.60 8.23 13.17
N ILE A 210 4.44 7.61 13.36
CA ILE A 210 3.37 7.49 12.38
C ILE A 210 2.29 8.50 12.78
N THR A 211 1.79 9.26 11.82
CA THR A 211 0.71 10.23 12.04
C THR A 211 -0.48 9.86 11.18
N THR A 212 -1.66 9.81 11.78
CA THR A 212 -2.92 9.46 11.12
C THR A 212 -3.91 10.62 11.21
N ALA A 213 -4.81 10.72 10.24
CA ALA A 213 -5.93 11.64 10.29
C ALA A 213 -6.96 11.21 11.35
N ARG A 214 -7.81 12.12 11.78
CA ARG A 214 -8.94 11.80 12.66
C ARG A 214 -10.20 11.53 11.84
N ALA A 215 -10.93 10.49 12.21
CA ALA A 215 -12.19 10.13 11.56
C ALA A 215 -13.27 11.21 11.65
N ASP A 216 -13.23 12.04 12.68
CA ASP A 216 -14.20 13.12 12.90
C ASP A 216 -13.89 14.41 12.12
N GLY A 217 -12.86 14.40 11.27
CA GLY A 217 -12.41 15.57 10.50
C GLY A 217 -11.76 16.66 11.36
N GLY A 218 -11.42 16.38 12.61
CA GLY A 218 -10.70 17.30 13.48
C GLY A 218 -9.29 17.60 12.94
N THR A 219 -8.75 18.74 13.35
CA THR A 219 -7.41 19.17 12.95
C THR A 219 -6.28 18.42 13.65
N ASP A 220 -6.60 17.76 14.75
CA ASP A 220 -5.62 16.98 15.51
C ASP A 220 -5.44 15.61 14.86
N SER A 221 -4.20 15.17 14.76
CA SER A 221 -3.85 13.86 14.25
C SER A 221 -3.40 12.95 15.40
N LEU A 222 -3.73 11.68 15.30
CA LEU A 222 -3.18 10.67 16.18
C LEU A 222 -1.71 10.41 15.82
N THR A 223 -0.82 10.44 16.78
CA THR A 223 0.60 10.17 16.58
C THR A 223 1.04 8.96 17.39
N MET A 224 1.63 7.98 16.74
CA MET A 224 2.16 6.77 17.35
C MET A 224 3.66 6.67 17.12
N LYS A 225 4.41 6.27 18.14
CA LYS A 225 5.85 6.03 17.99
C LYS A 225 6.10 4.66 17.36
N TRP A 226 6.95 4.60 16.35
CA TRP A 226 7.38 3.34 15.74
C TRP A 226 7.94 2.35 16.76
N ARG A 227 8.74 2.83 17.72
CA ARG A 227 9.34 1.99 18.76
C ARG A 227 8.31 1.30 19.65
N SER A 228 7.13 1.87 19.82
CA SER A 228 6.05 1.24 20.59
C SER A 228 5.32 0.14 19.82
N ILE A 229 5.48 0.10 18.49
CA ILE A 229 4.80 -0.86 17.61
C ILE A 229 5.73 -2.02 17.26
N LEU A 230 6.93 -1.72 16.78
CA LEU A 230 7.93 -2.68 16.33
C LEU A 230 9.35 -2.22 16.73
N PRO A 231 10.27 -3.15 16.97
CA PRO A 231 11.67 -2.83 17.20
C PRO A 231 12.34 -2.26 15.95
N LYS A 232 13.47 -1.56 16.12
CA LYS A 232 14.27 -1.04 15.01
C LYS A 232 14.69 -2.16 14.06
N PRO A 233 14.46 -2.01 12.74
CA PRO A 233 14.89 -2.99 11.76
C PRO A 233 16.41 -3.18 11.77
N LYS A 234 16.86 -4.40 11.61
CA LYS A 234 18.29 -4.76 11.54
C LYS A 234 18.50 -5.64 10.32
N THR A 235 19.65 -5.48 9.67
CA THR A 235 20.06 -6.38 8.57
C THR A 235 19.85 -7.83 8.97
N ASN A 236 19.16 -8.59 8.14
CA ASN A 236 18.87 -10.00 8.38
C ASN A 236 20.16 -10.83 8.29
N SER A 237 20.23 -11.92 9.06
CA SER A 237 21.40 -12.81 9.08
C SER A 237 21.70 -13.37 7.69
N TYR A 238 20.67 -13.80 6.97
CA TYR A 238 20.80 -14.30 5.60
C TYR A 238 21.52 -13.32 4.68
N VAL A 239 21.14 -12.06 4.74
CA VAL A 239 21.74 -10.97 3.94
C VAL A 239 23.13 -10.63 4.41
N SER A 240 23.33 -10.55 5.73
CA SER A 240 24.64 -10.27 6.33
C SER A 240 25.70 -11.33 6.00
N GLU A 241 25.32 -12.60 5.99
CA GLU A 241 26.19 -13.73 5.61
C GLU A 241 26.61 -13.69 4.13
N ARG A 242 25.87 -12.97 3.30
CA ARG A 242 26.15 -12.77 1.86
C ARG A 242 26.79 -11.42 1.56
N ASN A 243 27.34 -10.76 2.58
CA ASN A 243 27.94 -9.43 2.47
C ASN A 243 26.96 -8.35 1.97
N GLY A 244 25.66 -8.55 2.21
CA GLY A 244 24.62 -7.56 1.95
C GLY A 244 24.31 -6.72 3.20
N PHE A 245 23.66 -5.55 3.02
CA PHE A 245 23.37 -4.61 4.09
C PHE A 245 22.07 -3.86 3.86
N ASN A 246 21.45 -3.40 4.95
CA ASN A 246 20.29 -2.47 4.94
C ASN A 246 19.02 -3.05 4.30
N ASP A 247 18.87 -4.35 4.33
CA ASP A 247 17.72 -5.02 3.73
C ASP A 247 16.44 -4.93 4.55
N ALA A 248 16.55 -4.79 5.87
CA ALA A 248 15.40 -4.92 6.75
C ALA A 248 14.49 -3.69 6.76
N ILE A 249 13.19 -3.94 6.72
CA ILE A 249 12.12 -2.95 6.86
C ILE A 249 11.03 -3.42 7.80
N ASN A 250 10.36 -2.47 8.43
CA ASN A 250 9.10 -2.70 9.13
C ASN A 250 7.95 -2.09 8.31
N ILE A 251 6.85 -2.79 8.22
CA ILE A 251 5.62 -2.35 7.54
C ILE A 251 4.45 -2.45 8.51
N VAL A 252 3.65 -1.40 8.59
CA VAL A 252 2.43 -1.34 9.39
C VAL A 252 1.30 -0.83 8.52
N ILE A 253 0.18 -1.54 8.56
CA ILE A 253 -1.04 -1.16 7.86
C ILE A 253 -2.02 -0.62 8.89
N ILE A 254 -2.53 0.56 8.64
CA ILE A 254 -3.35 1.32 9.58
C ILE A 254 -4.68 1.69 8.93
N ASP A 255 -5.73 1.64 9.73
CA ASP A 255 -7.02 2.26 9.43
C ASP A 255 -6.89 3.77 9.70
N ASP A 256 -6.71 4.56 8.64
CA ASP A 256 -6.35 5.98 8.76
C ASP A 256 -7.50 6.83 9.32
N ASP A 257 -8.73 6.50 8.99
CA ASP A 257 -9.92 7.24 9.41
C ASP A 257 -10.84 6.50 10.39
N GLY A 258 -10.61 5.22 10.62
CA GLY A 258 -11.39 4.38 11.53
C GLY A 258 -12.60 3.70 10.89
N THR A 259 -12.74 3.73 9.58
CA THR A 259 -13.91 3.13 8.90
C THR A 259 -13.84 1.62 8.83
N VAL A 260 -12.63 1.05 8.78
CA VAL A 260 -12.41 -0.40 8.68
C VAL A 260 -12.52 -1.09 10.04
N ALA A 261 -11.84 -0.58 11.06
CA ALA A 261 -11.77 -1.18 12.40
C ALA A 261 -12.64 -0.46 13.45
N GLY A 262 -13.24 0.67 13.09
CA GLY A 262 -14.10 1.46 13.96
C GLY A 262 -13.38 2.55 14.77
N ASN A 263 -12.06 2.59 14.75
CA ASN A 263 -11.28 3.63 15.44
C ASN A 263 -10.10 4.10 14.58
N THR A 264 -9.97 5.40 14.42
CA THR A 264 -8.85 6.04 13.72
C THR A 264 -7.51 5.60 14.28
N GLY A 265 -6.58 5.26 13.40
CA GLY A 265 -5.25 4.85 13.76
C GLY A 265 -5.13 3.41 14.26
N SER A 266 -6.19 2.60 14.15
CA SER A 266 -6.12 1.19 14.49
C SER A 266 -5.11 0.48 13.61
N ILE A 267 -4.18 -0.24 14.24
CA ILE A 267 -3.23 -1.08 13.53
C ILE A 267 -3.96 -2.34 13.07
N LEU A 268 -4.09 -2.50 11.75
CA LEU A 268 -4.70 -3.67 11.15
C LEU A 268 -3.71 -4.83 11.06
N GLU A 269 -2.51 -4.54 10.55
CA GLU A 269 -1.43 -5.53 10.43
C GLU A 269 -0.08 -4.88 10.72
N LYS A 270 0.86 -5.70 11.15
CA LYS A 270 2.26 -5.28 11.37
C LYS A 270 3.23 -6.38 10.98
N TYR A 271 4.24 -6.01 10.23
CA TYR A 271 5.29 -6.89 9.75
C TYR A 271 6.64 -6.30 10.16
N GLY A 272 7.39 -7.05 10.94
CA GLY A 272 8.71 -6.60 11.42
C GLY A 272 9.85 -7.32 10.74
N ASN A 273 10.88 -6.56 10.41
CA ASN A 273 12.15 -7.07 9.89
C ASN A 273 12.02 -7.89 8.60
N LEU A 274 11.10 -7.49 7.70
CA LEU A 274 11.00 -8.03 6.36
C LEU A 274 12.23 -7.62 5.54
N SER A 275 12.58 -8.42 4.53
CA SER A 275 13.73 -8.15 3.69
C SER A 275 13.36 -7.46 2.38
N LYS A 276 14.24 -6.56 1.93
CA LYS A 276 14.24 -5.98 0.57
C LYS A 276 14.84 -6.93 -0.46
N ALA A 277 15.60 -7.93 -0.02
CA ALA A 277 16.21 -8.94 -0.89
C ALA A 277 15.19 -10.02 -1.25
N ARG A 278 15.08 -10.31 -2.55
CA ARG A 278 14.07 -11.25 -3.05
C ARG A 278 14.36 -12.72 -2.72
N ASP A 279 15.62 -13.05 -2.48
CA ASP A 279 16.09 -14.39 -2.13
C ASP A 279 16.23 -14.61 -0.62
N ALA A 280 15.83 -13.62 0.20
CA ALA A 280 16.03 -13.68 1.63
C ALA A 280 15.04 -14.63 2.32
N GLU A 281 15.58 -15.50 3.15
CA GLU A 281 14.83 -16.47 3.94
C GLU A 281 15.29 -16.51 5.39
N ASN A 282 14.40 -16.92 6.27
CA ASN A 282 14.70 -17.19 7.66
C ASN A 282 14.07 -18.52 8.05
N LEU A 283 14.89 -19.50 8.45
CA LEU A 283 14.46 -20.85 8.77
C LEU A 283 13.57 -21.48 7.67
N ASN A 284 13.99 -21.36 6.42
CA ASN A 284 13.28 -21.81 5.21
C ASN A 284 11.91 -21.15 4.99
N ARG A 285 11.65 -20.00 5.62
CA ARG A 285 10.49 -19.16 5.35
C ARG A 285 10.95 -17.93 4.57
N ASP A 286 10.27 -17.65 3.48
CA ASP A 286 10.48 -16.43 2.71
C ASP A 286 10.20 -15.20 3.59
N ILE A 287 11.12 -14.25 3.59
CA ILE A 287 10.98 -12.97 4.29
C ILE A 287 11.03 -11.77 3.34
N TYR A 288 11.01 -12.02 2.03
CA TYR A 288 10.92 -10.94 1.05
C TYR A 288 9.57 -10.24 1.18
N TYR A 289 9.59 -8.92 1.38
CA TYR A 289 8.41 -8.15 1.75
C TYR A 289 7.23 -8.32 0.78
N LYS A 290 7.46 -8.40 -0.54
CA LYS A 290 6.38 -8.59 -1.52
C LYS A 290 5.69 -9.93 -1.37
N ASN A 291 6.47 -10.99 -1.25
CA ASN A 291 5.93 -12.34 -1.13
C ASN A 291 5.20 -12.53 0.20
N VAL A 292 5.76 -12.00 1.29
CA VAL A 292 5.10 -12.06 2.61
C VAL A 292 3.77 -11.32 2.57
N LEU A 293 3.73 -10.09 2.04
CA LEU A 293 2.48 -9.33 1.94
C LEU A 293 1.47 -9.99 1.00
N ALA A 294 1.92 -10.54 -0.12
CA ALA A 294 1.04 -11.25 -1.05
C ALA A 294 0.36 -12.45 -0.41
N ASN A 295 1.10 -13.21 0.41
CA ASN A 295 0.61 -14.44 1.02
C ASN A 295 -0.09 -14.23 2.37
N GLU A 296 0.36 -13.29 3.19
CA GLU A 296 -0.06 -13.18 4.59
C GLU A 296 -0.94 -11.96 4.89
N SER A 297 -0.80 -10.86 4.14
CA SER A 297 -1.64 -9.70 4.35
C SER A 297 -3.07 -9.96 3.86
N GLU A 298 -4.05 -9.50 4.61
CA GLU A 298 -5.46 -9.47 4.18
C GLU A 298 -5.81 -8.18 3.44
N TYR A 299 -4.97 -7.15 3.56
CA TYR A 299 -5.31 -5.78 3.15
C TYR A 299 -4.58 -5.28 1.92
N ILE A 300 -3.30 -5.61 1.73
CA ILE A 300 -2.48 -4.98 0.70
C ILE A 300 -1.64 -5.94 -0.16
N TYR A 301 -1.35 -5.47 -1.38
CA TYR A 301 -0.27 -5.93 -2.26
C TYR A 301 0.81 -4.87 -2.39
N ALA A 302 2.04 -5.32 -2.65
CA ALA A 302 3.17 -4.45 -2.95
C ALA A 302 3.50 -4.47 -4.45
N GLY A 303 3.64 -3.32 -5.07
CA GLY A 303 4.02 -3.16 -6.48
C GLY A 303 5.49 -2.74 -6.65
N LEU A 304 5.71 -1.59 -7.31
CA LEU A 304 7.04 -1.03 -7.48
C LEU A 304 7.71 -0.77 -6.12
N SER A 305 9.01 -0.98 -6.06
CA SER A 305 9.78 -0.54 -4.89
C SER A 305 9.61 0.96 -4.66
N PRO A 306 9.20 1.39 -3.46
CA PRO A 306 8.99 2.81 -3.18
C PRO A 306 10.24 3.67 -3.42
N VAL A 307 11.40 3.09 -3.24
CA VAL A 307 12.68 3.76 -3.47
C VAL A 307 12.90 4.13 -4.92
N ASN A 308 12.50 3.25 -5.84
CA ASN A 308 12.70 3.49 -7.27
C ASN A 308 11.84 4.64 -7.83
N GLY A 309 10.78 5.00 -7.13
CA GLY A 309 9.87 6.04 -7.58
C GLY A 309 9.94 7.33 -6.78
N VAL A 310 10.56 7.32 -5.62
CA VAL A 310 10.58 8.50 -4.75
C VAL A 310 11.57 9.54 -5.23
N ASP A 311 12.69 9.13 -5.78
CA ASP A 311 13.61 10.08 -6.37
C ASP A 311 14.68 9.45 -7.25
N ALA A 312 15.04 10.22 -8.23
CA ALA A 312 16.16 10.03 -9.10
C ALA A 312 17.52 9.95 -8.37
N PHE A 313 17.57 10.27 -7.09
CA PHE A 313 18.77 10.18 -6.28
C PHE A 313 19.19 8.74 -5.96
N HIS A 314 18.25 7.81 -5.99
CA HIS A 314 18.55 6.41 -5.75
C HIS A 314 19.19 5.78 -6.96
N GLY A 315 20.48 5.79 -6.98
CA GLY A 315 21.27 4.92 -7.81
C GLY A 315 22.05 5.54 -8.95
N THR A 316 21.63 6.62 -9.60
CA THR A 316 22.34 7.05 -10.82
C THR A 316 22.30 8.54 -11.17
N GLN A 317 21.61 9.36 -10.41
CA GLN A 317 21.52 10.78 -10.75
C GLN A 317 22.65 11.57 -10.07
N PRO A 318 23.54 12.17 -10.84
CA PRO A 318 24.54 13.06 -10.31
C PRO A 318 23.90 14.34 -9.79
N LEU A 319 24.43 14.91 -8.71
CA LEU A 319 24.13 16.28 -8.33
C LEU A 319 24.58 17.25 -9.44
N PRO A 320 23.83 18.32 -9.67
CA PRO A 320 24.23 19.34 -10.62
C PRO A 320 25.63 19.90 -10.33
N SER A 321 26.37 20.18 -11.39
CA SER A 321 27.67 20.82 -11.33
C SER A 321 27.62 22.14 -10.57
N GLY A 322 28.63 22.42 -9.77
CA GLY A 322 28.78 23.65 -9.00
C GLY A 322 28.28 23.63 -7.57
N LEU A 323 27.81 22.48 -7.08
CA LEU A 323 27.55 22.28 -5.67
C LEU A 323 28.82 21.92 -4.89
N VAL A 324 28.69 21.90 -3.56
CA VAL A 324 29.79 21.59 -2.66
C VAL A 324 30.39 20.22 -3.01
N GLY A 325 31.59 20.26 -3.53
CA GLY A 325 32.31 19.07 -4.00
C GLY A 325 32.55 19.06 -5.49
N PRO A 326 33.27 18.06 -6.01
CA PRO A 326 33.48 17.91 -7.43
C PRO A 326 32.20 17.66 -8.19
N ASP A 327 32.23 17.98 -9.43
CA ASP A 327 31.16 18.20 -10.39
C ASP A 327 29.93 17.27 -10.36
N ASN A 328 29.97 16.15 -9.71
CA ASN A 328 28.84 15.23 -9.66
C ASN A 328 28.83 14.43 -8.36
N PHE A 329 27.75 14.58 -7.61
CA PHE A 329 27.45 13.62 -6.58
C PHE A 329 26.91 12.35 -7.26
N THR A 330 27.75 11.37 -7.44
CA THR A 330 27.27 10.04 -7.67
C THR A 330 26.95 9.45 -6.32
N PRO A 331 25.71 9.02 -6.05
CA PRO A 331 25.44 8.18 -4.89
C PRO A 331 26.45 7.07 -4.94
N THR A 332 27.00 6.73 -3.80
CA THR A 332 28.05 5.75 -3.70
C THR A 332 27.70 4.54 -4.52
N THR A 333 28.30 4.52 -5.65
CA THR A 333 28.71 3.33 -6.34
C THR A 333 27.65 2.28 -6.64
N ALA A 334 27.95 1.59 -7.67
CA ALA A 334 27.41 0.31 -8.13
C ALA A 334 27.07 -0.76 -7.05
N ALA A 335 27.31 -0.48 -5.78
CA ALA A 335 27.01 -1.37 -4.66
C ALA A 335 25.71 -1.04 -3.91
N GLU A 336 25.03 0.07 -4.20
CA GLU A 336 23.73 0.36 -3.63
C GLU A 336 22.64 -0.19 -4.55
N GLY A 337 21.91 -1.21 -4.07
CA GLY A 337 20.92 -1.93 -4.84
C GLY A 337 19.51 -1.42 -4.65
N ALA A 338 18.73 -1.46 -5.71
CA ALA A 338 17.29 -1.34 -5.63
C ALA A 338 16.69 -2.56 -4.90
N TRP A 339 15.54 -2.38 -4.30
CA TRP A 339 14.82 -3.47 -3.66
C TRP A 339 14.42 -4.54 -4.69
N GLY A 340 14.43 -5.79 -4.29
CA GLY A 340 14.10 -6.91 -5.17
C GLY A 340 15.31 -7.54 -5.88
N GLN A 341 16.52 -7.14 -5.56
CA GLN A 341 17.72 -7.84 -5.97
C GLN A 341 18.07 -8.96 -4.97
N ASP A 342 18.94 -9.89 -5.40
CA ASP A 342 19.45 -10.93 -4.50
C ASP A 342 20.41 -10.32 -3.47
N ALA A 343 20.50 -10.94 -2.29
CA ALA A 343 21.22 -10.41 -1.15
C ALA A 343 22.75 -10.24 -1.34
N LYS A 344 23.34 -11.03 -2.25
CA LYS A 344 24.79 -11.14 -2.36
C LYS A 344 25.45 -9.83 -2.79
N ASP A 345 26.35 -9.31 -1.96
CA ASP A 345 27.16 -8.11 -2.18
C ASP A 345 26.32 -6.84 -2.44
N ILE A 346 25.05 -6.84 -2.04
CA ILE A 346 24.14 -5.71 -2.25
C ILE A 346 23.97 -4.91 -0.96
N LYS A 347 24.13 -3.59 -1.08
CA LYS A 347 23.74 -2.62 -0.08
C LYS A 347 22.43 -1.98 -0.52
N PHE A 348 21.34 -2.34 0.17
CA PHE A 348 20.02 -1.88 -0.22
C PHE A 348 19.81 -0.40 0.10
N ASN A 349 19.12 0.30 -0.80
CA ASN A 349 18.77 1.69 -0.64
C ASN A 349 17.82 1.91 0.54
N PHE A 350 17.97 3.06 1.19
CA PHE A 350 17.14 3.46 2.31
C PHE A 350 15.81 4.08 1.84
N ILE A 351 14.80 3.95 2.68
CA ILE A 351 13.54 4.66 2.52
C ILE A 351 13.27 5.65 3.67
N GLY A 352 13.87 5.42 4.82
CA GLY A 352 13.59 6.21 6.03
C GLY A 352 12.24 5.88 6.62
N ASN A 353 11.48 6.91 7.02
CA ASN A 353 10.14 6.81 7.56
C ASN A 353 9.14 7.39 6.54
N GLN A 354 8.36 6.55 5.92
CA GLN A 354 7.39 6.92 4.90
C GLN A 354 5.99 6.41 5.23
N SER A 355 5.00 7.17 4.82
CA SER A 355 3.59 6.78 4.93
C SER A 355 2.87 7.05 3.61
N TYR A 356 2.08 6.08 3.20
CA TYR A 356 1.35 6.11 1.93
C TYR A 356 -0.14 5.88 2.22
N SER A 357 -0.96 6.92 2.05
CA SER A 357 -2.42 6.76 2.04
C SER A 357 -2.84 6.23 0.68
N LEU A 358 -3.68 5.20 0.66
CA LEU A 358 -4.21 4.67 -0.57
C LEU A 358 -5.37 5.54 -1.06
N MET A 359 -5.53 5.67 -2.36
CA MET A 359 -6.54 6.51 -2.99
C MET A 359 -7.08 5.90 -4.27
N GLY A 360 -8.18 6.46 -4.78
CA GLY A 360 -8.70 6.15 -6.11
C GLY A 360 -9.48 4.84 -6.18
N GLY A 361 -9.79 4.22 -5.05
CA GLY A 361 -10.63 3.04 -4.99
C GLY A 361 -12.04 3.32 -5.51
N LYS A 362 -12.60 2.41 -6.31
CA LYS A 362 -13.96 2.55 -6.85
C LYS A 362 -14.75 1.29 -6.66
N ASP A 363 -15.97 1.47 -6.19
CA ASP A 363 -16.97 0.42 -6.15
C ASP A 363 -17.80 0.43 -7.45
N TYR A 364 -18.40 -0.71 -7.77
CA TYR A 364 -19.59 -0.70 -8.59
C TYR A 364 -20.68 0.01 -7.78
N GLY A 365 -20.79 1.32 -7.97
CA GLY A 365 -21.78 2.13 -7.29
C GLY A 365 -23.15 1.79 -7.81
N GLY A 366 -23.99 1.16 -6.99
CA GLY A 366 -25.38 0.87 -7.31
C GLY A 366 -26.33 1.68 -6.48
N HIS A 367 -27.56 1.79 -6.95
CA HIS A 367 -28.66 2.19 -6.09
C HIS A 367 -28.87 1.15 -5.00
N ILE A 368 -29.32 1.59 -3.83
CA ILE A 368 -29.62 0.69 -2.70
C ILE A 368 -30.56 -0.43 -3.15
N GLY A 369 -30.07 -1.66 -3.09
CA GLY A 369 -30.80 -2.87 -3.43
C GLY A 369 -30.79 -3.30 -4.89
N VAL A 370 -29.99 -2.67 -5.76
CA VAL A 370 -29.79 -3.06 -7.16
C VAL A 370 -28.32 -3.25 -7.43
N TYR A 371 -27.96 -4.36 -8.08
CA TYR A 371 -26.59 -4.57 -8.55
C TYR A 371 -26.30 -3.66 -9.75
N ASP A 372 -25.14 -3.05 -9.73
CA ASP A 372 -24.69 -2.20 -10.84
C ASP A 372 -23.69 -2.92 -11.77
N ALA A 373 -23.38 -4.19 -11.48
CA ALA A 373 -22.58 -5.05 -12.33
C ALA A 373 -23.34 -5.43 -13.61
N ASP A 374 -22.64 -5.54 -14.71
CA ASP A 374 -23.24 -6.05 -15.94
C ASP A 374 -23.62 -7.52 -15.80
N LEU A 375 -24.71 -7.91 -16.49
CA LEU A 375 -25.18 -9.28 -16.48
C LEU A 375 -24.08 -10.27 -16.91
N GLY A 376 -23.26 -9.90 -17.91
CA GLY A 376 -22.16 -10.72 -18.37
C GLY A 376 -21.14 -11.02 -17.28
N ASP A 377 -20.75 -10.01 -16.49
CA ASP A 377 -19.81 -10.16 -15.37
C ASP A 377 -20.41 -11.03 -14.26
N ILE A 378 -21.70 -10.88 -13.97
CA ILE A 378 -22.39 -11.72 -12.99
C ILE A 378 -22.39 -13.19 -13.45
N LEU A 379 -22.71 -13.45 -14.71
CA LEU A 379 -22.72 -14.81 -15.27
C LEU A 379 -21.31 -15.43 -15.26
N ASN A 380 -20.29 -14.66 -15.61
CA ASN A 380 -18.87 -15.09 -15.53
C ASN A 380 -18.43 -15.38 -14.08
N ALA A 381 -18.92 -14.60 -13.11
CA ALA A 381 -18.65 -14.86 -11.71
C ALA A 381 -19.25 -16.21 -11.26
N TYR A 382 -20.47 -16.53 -11.70
CA TYR A 382 -21.07 -17.84 -11.45
C TYR A 382 -20.28 -18.99 -12.09
N ASP A 383 -19.65 -18.78 -13.23
CA ASP A 383 -18.81 -19.81 -13.89
C ASP A 383 -17.65 -20.26 -13.03
N LYS A 384 -17.13 -19.41 -12.14
CA LYS A 384 -16.09 -19.81 -11.18
C LYS A 384 -16.55 -20.93 -10.24
N LEU A 385 -17.87 -21.05 -10.01
CA LEU A 385 -18.48 -22.10 -9.20
C LEU A 385 -18.82 -23.37 -10.02
N ALA A 386 -18.59 -23.39 -11.32
CA ALA A 386 -18.93 -24.52 -12.18
C ALA A 386 -17.98 -25.73 -12.01
N SER A 387 -16.74 -25.50 -11.58
CA SER A 387 -15.75 -26.58 -11.39
C SER A 387 -15.89 -27.25 -10.03
N LYS A 388 -16.03 -28.60 -10.04
CA LYS A 388 -16.04 -29.40 -8.81
C LYS A 388 -14.67 -29.45 -8.12
N GLU A 389 -13.60 -29.29 -8.90
CA GLU A 389 -12.23 -29.39 -8.40
C GLU A 389 -11.85 -28.15 -7.56
N ASN A 390 -12.45 -27.00 -7.91
CA ASN A 390 -12.12 -25.72 -7.29
C ASN A 390 -12.98 -25.35 -6.08
N SER A 391 -14.18 -25.98 -5.94
CA SER A 391 -15.10 -25.64 -4.84
C SER A 391 -16.00 -26.81 -4.47
N ASP A 392 -16.10 -27.11 -3.17
CA ASP A 392 -17.03 -28.11 -2.60
C ASP A 392 -18.29 -27.41 -2.11
N ILE A 393 -19.19 -27.12 -3.05
CA ILE A 393 -20.46 -26.45 -2.77
C ILE A 393 -21.63 -27.40 -2.95
N ARG A 394 -22.65 -27.27 -2.10
CA ARG A 394 -23.87 -28.06 -2.15
C ARG A 394 -25.10 -27.24 -2.53
N PHE A 395 -25.06 -25.96 -2.26
CA PHE A 395 -26.16 -25.03 -2.52
C PHE A 395 -25.66 -23.84 -3.30
N LEU A 396 -26.38 -23.45 -4.34
CA LEU A 396 -26.21 -22.20 -5.06
C LEU A 396 -27.36 -21.26 -4.74
N LEU A 397 -27.03 -20.10 -4.18
CA LEU A 397 -28.00 -19.07 -3.85
C LEU A 397 -27.97 -17.98 -4.94
N GLN A 398 -29.15 -17.61 -5.44
CA GLN A 398 -29.29 -16.63 -6.51
C GLN A 398 -28.78 -15.23 -6.12
N GLY A 399 -28.74 -14.91 -4.84
CA GLY A 399 -28.30 -13.61 -4.37
C GLY A 399 -29.37 -12.52 -4.49
N GLY A 400 -28.93 -11.27 -4.56
CA GLY A 400 -29.84 -10.13 -4.57
C GLY A 400 -30.42 -9.77 -5.93
N ALA A 401 -31.32 -8.77 -5.94
CA ALA A 401 -32.06 -8.34 -7.11
C ALA A 401 -31.17 -7.79 -8.24
N SER A 402 -31.52 -8.07 -9.48
CA SER A 402 -30.96 -7.45 -10.69
C SER A 402 -31.80 -6.25 -11.13
N LYS A 403 -31.37 -5.60 -12.22
CA LYS A 403 -32.01 -4.40 -12.77
C LYS A 403 -33.39 -4.71 -13.41
N SER A 404 -33.57 -5.92 -13.91
CA SER A 404 -34.80 -6.33 -14.59
C SER A 404 -35.12 -7.80 -14.32
N LYS A 405 -36.40 -8.16 -14.63
CA LYS A 405 -36.87 -9.53 -14.57
C LYS A 405 -36.08 -10.48 -15.49
N GLU A 406 -35.72 -9.99 -16.68
CA GLU A 406 -35.01 -10.74 -17.69
C GLU A 406 -33.58 -11.07 -17.23
N GLU A 407 -32.94 -10.14 -16.57
CA GLU A 407 -31.62 -10.39 -15.94
C GLU A 407 -31.69 -11.40 -14.81
N GLU A 408 -32.72 -11.33 -13.96
CA GLU A 408 -32.98 -12.33 -12.93
C GLU A 408 -33.23 -13.72 -13.50
N GLN A 409 -34.01 -13.81 -14.58
CA GLN A 409 -34.23 -15.07 -15.29
C GLN A 409 -32.95 -15.62 -15.90
N ALA A 410 -32.09 -14.78 -16.48
CA ALA A 410 -30.79 -15.18 -17.01
C ALA A 410 -29.84 -15.72 -15.92
N LYS A 411 -29.79 -15.07 -14.75
CA LYS A 411 -29.08 -15.57 -13.58
C LYS A 411 -29.60 -16.92 -13.11
N ALA A 412 -30.93 -17.03 -12.98
CA ALA A 412 -31.55 -18.27 -12.59
C ALA A 412 -31.24 -19.42 -13.54
N GLN A 413 -31.32 -19.18 -14.84
CA GLN A 413 -31.03 -20.18 -15.86
C GLN A 413 -29.53 -20.60 -15.81
N LYS A 414 -28.62 -19.66 -15.54
CA LYS A 414 -27.19 -19.95 -15.37
C LYS A 414 -26.93 -20.86 -14.18
N LEU A 415 -27.53 -20.57 -13.02
CA LEU A 415 -27.41 -21.41 -11.82
C LEU A 415 -27.96 -22.82 -12.03
N ILE A 416 -29.12 -22.95 -12.71
CA ILE A 416 -29.67 -24.24 -13.11
C ILE A 416 -28.68 -25.01 -13.95
N SER A 417 -28.12 -24.39 -14.99
CA SER A 417 -27.14 -25.01 -15.90
C SER A 417 -25.89 -25.49 -15.15
N ILE A 418 -25.39 -24.70 -14.21
CA ILE A 418 -24.24 -25.09 -13.38
C ILE A 418 -24.56 -26.34 -12.54
N CYS A 419 -25.72 -26.35 -11.87
CA CYS A 419 -26.13 -27.49 -11.06
C CYS A 419 -26.37 -28.75 -11.90
N GLU A 420 -26.93 -28.61 -13.10
CA GLU A 420 -27.09 -29.73 -14.05
C GLU A 420 -25.76 -30.31 -14.55
N THR A 421 -24.78 -29.46 -14.72
CA THR A 421 -23.42 -29.88 -15.13
C THR A 421 -22.69 -30.53 -13.95
N ARG A 422 -22.74 -29.96 -12.77
CA ARG A 422 -22.09 -30.45 -11.57
C ARG A 422 -22.75 -31.71 -11.01
N LYS A 423 -24.06 -31.73 -10.88
CA LYS A 423 -24.88 -32.84 -10.30
C LYS A 423 -24.57 -33.14 -8.82
N ASP A 424 -23.92 -32.25 -8.13
CA ASP A 424 -23.55 -32.36 -6.71
C ASP A 424 -24.09 -31.19 -5.86
N CYS A 425 -24.78 -30.25 -6.48
CA CYS A 425 -25.37 -29.10 -5.84
C CYS A 425 -26.77 -28.81 -6.35
N VAL A 426 -27.51 -27.99 -5.58
CA VAL A 426 -28.87 -27.57 -5.87
C VAL A 426 -28.97 -26.06 -5.87
N ALA A 427 -29.62 -25.50 -6.90
CA ALA A 427 -29.87 -24.06 -6.99
C ALA A 427 -31.21 -23.69 -6.30
N PHE A 428 -31.15 -22.61 -5.50
CA PHE A 428 -32.36 -22.01 -4.92
C PHE A 428 -32.69 -20.73 -5.68
N ILE A 429 -33.85 -20.71 -6.34
CA ILE A 429 -34.27 -19.67 -7.26
C ILE A 429 -35.54 -19.00 -6.72
N SER A 430 -35.48 -17.69 -6.56
CA SER A 430 -36.64 -16.86 -6.21
C SER A 430 -36.99 -15.93 -7.38
N PRO A 431 -38.29 -15.54 -7.54
CA PRO A 431 -38.66 -14.58 -8.57
C PRO A 431 -38.11 -13.19 -8.27
N ASP A 432 -38.13 -12.31 -9.27
CA ASP A 432 -37.73 -10.92 -9.06
C ASP A 432 -38.63 -10.23 -8.02
N ARG A 433 -38.08 -9.28 -7.28
CA ARG A 433 -38.76 -8.57 -6.20
C ARG A 433 -40.07 -7.92 -6.66
N GLY A 434 -40.07 -7.34 -7.87
CA GLY A 434 -41.25 -6.67 -8.42
C GLY A 434 -42.42 -7.59 -8.73
N SER A 435 -42.17 -8.90 -8.88
CA SER A 435 -43.23 -9.89 -9.08
C SER A 435 -44.10 -10.13 -7.83
N VAL A 436 -43.56 -9.89 -6.64
CA VAL A 436 -44.22 -10.23 -5.37
C VAL A 436 -44.37 -9.02 -4.45
N VAL A 437 -43.35 -8.22 -4.27
CA VAL A 437 -43.34 -7.10 -3.31
C VAL A 437 -44.08 -5.91 -3.87
N ASN A 438 -44.98 -5.32 -3.04
CA ASN A 438 -45.87 -4.22 -3.39
C ASN A 438 -46.98 -4.57 -4.44
N VAL A 439 -47.22 -5.85 -4.72
CA VAL A 439 -48.32 -6.30 -5.54
C VAL A 439 -49.50 -6.62 -4.61
N SER A 440 -50.56 -5.82 -4.69
CA SER A 440 -51.65 -5.87 -3.71
C SER A 440 -52.61 -7.05 -3.88
N LYS A 441 -52.70 -7.62 -5.08
CA LYS A 441 -53.62 -8.72 -5.37
C LYS A 441 -52.87 -10.04 -5.51
N SER A 442 -53.27 -11.06 -4.74
CA SER A 442 -52.67 -12.40 -4.80
C SER A 442 -52.74 -13.04 -6.18
N ALA A 443 -53.83 -12.77 -6.94
CA ALA A 443 -53.95 -13.26 -8.32
C ALA A 443 -52.89 -12.67 -9.27
N ASP A 444 -52.55 -11.40 -9.08
CA ASP A 444 -51.48 -10.73 -9.85
C ASP A 444 -50.12 -11.22 -9.43
N GLN A 445 -49.88 -11.44 -8.12
CA GLN A 445 -48.64 -12.06 -7.61
C GLN A 445 -48.44 -13.45 -8.25
N LEU A 446 -49.49 -14.31 -8.22
CA LEU A 446 -49.42 -15.64 -8.83
C LEU A 446 -49.09 -15.56 -10.33
N LYS A 447 -49.76 -14.68 -11.06
CA LYS A 447 -49.52 -14.47 -12.49
C LYS A 447 -48.07 -14.04 -12.75
N ASN A 448 -47.52 -13.11 -11.96
CA ASN A 448 -46.16 -12.63 -12.08
C ASN A 448 -45.16 -13.74 -11.80
N VAL A 449 -45.35 -14.51 -10.73
CA VAL A 449 -44.49 -15.64 -10.35
C VAL A 449 -44.47 -16.70 -11.44
N LEU A 450 -45.65 -17.09 -11.97
CA LEU A 450 -45.74 -18.02 -13.09
C LEU A 450 -45.07 -17.47 -14.35
N SER A 451 -45.20 -16.19 -14.61
CA SER A 451 -44.52 -15.52 -15.73
C SER A 451 -43.00 -15.45 -15.54
N PHE A 452 -42.50 -15.45 -14.30
CA PHE A 452 -41.05 -15.52 -14.02
C PHE A 452 -40.51 -16.92 -14.26
N PHE A 453 -41.14 -17.95 -13.69
CA PHE A 453 -40.63 -19.32 -13.76
C PHE A 453 -40.95 -20.02 -15.10
N GLY A 454 -41.97 -19.60 -15.83
CA GLY A 454 -42.39 -20.25 -17.08
C GLY A 454 -41.30 -20.42 -18.14
N PRO A 455 -40.43 -19.45 -18.39
CA PRO A 455 -39.32 -19.58 -19.36
C PRO A 455 -38.12 -20.40 -18.85
N LEU A 456 -38.03 -20.68 -17.54
CA LEU A 456 -36.88 -21.38 -16.97
C LEU A 456 -36.91 -22.88 -17.28
N ALA A 457 -35.76 -23.50 -17.43
CA ALA A 457 -35.68 -24.92 -17.61
C ALA A 457 -36.14 -25.67 -16.36
N SER A 458 -36.91 -26.69 -16.55
CA SER A 458 -37.28 -27.63 -15.47
C SER A 458 -36.12 -28.53 -15.15
N SER A 459 -35.71 -28.56 -13.90
CA SER A 459 -34.55 -29.35 -13.45
C SER A 459 -34.77 -29.95 -12.08
N SER A 460 -34.29 -31.18 -11.87
CA SER A 460 -34.26 -31.81 -10.56
C SER A 460 -33.18 -31.23 -9.63
N PHE A 461 -32.30 -30.37 -10.15
CA PHE A 461 -31.26 -29.68 -9.41
C PHE A 461 -31.60 -28.24 -9.07
N ALA A 462 -32.84 -27.83 -9.19
CA ALA A 462 -33.30 -26.49 -8.83
C ALA A 462 -34.57 -26.55 -7.96
N VAL A 463 -34.60 -25.71 -6.95
CA VAL A 463 -35.77 -25.47 -6.09
C VAL A 463 -36.26 -24.06 -6.38
N PHE A 464 -37.56 -23.94 -6.74
CA PHE A 464 -38.22 -22.68 -6.97
C PHE A 464 -39.06 -22.31 -5.75
N ASP A 465 -38.81 -21.11 -5.25
CA ASP A 465 -39.57 -20.55 -4.14
C ASP A 465 -40.23 -19.23 -4.61
N SER A 466 -41.35 -18.86 -3.98
CA SER A 466 -42.12 -17.65 -4.36
C SER A 466 -42.12 -16.61 -3.24
N GLY A 467 -41.36 -16.83 -2.17
CA GLY A 467 -41.46 -16.03 -0.96
C GLY A 467 -40.46 -14.91 -0.84
N TYR A 468 -40.97 -13.75 -0.37
CA TYR A 468 -40.11 -12.69 0.17
C TYR A 468 -40.46 -12.52 1.63
N GLN A 469 -39.42 -12.46 2.47
CA GLN A 469 -39.57 -12.33 3.90
C GLN A 469 -39.29 -10.89 4.33
N TYR A 470 -40.21 -10.32 5.09
CA TYR A 470 -40.02 -9.03 5.73
C TYR A 470 -39.38 -9.23 7.10
N PHE A 471 -38.16 -8.72 7.32
CA PHE A 471 -37.45 -8.92 8.57
C PHE A 471 -36.74 -7.65 9.05
N TYR A 472 -36.43 -7.63 10.35
CA TYR A 472 -35.75 -6.51 10.97
C TYR A 472 -34.25 -6.58 10.79
N ASP A 473 -33.70 -5.54 10.16
CA ASP A 473 -32.26 -5.35 10.05
C ASP A 473 -31.71 -4.67 11.32
N ARG A 474 -31.07 -5.45 12.16
CA ARG A 474 -30.48 -4.95 13.42
C ARG A 474 -29.31 -4.01 13.22
N PHE A 475 -28.63 -4.03 12.08
CA PHE A 475 -27.48 -3.16 11.79
C PHE A 475 -27.95 -1.76 11.40
N ASN A 476 -28.90 -1.68 10.48
CA ASN A 476 -29.49 -0.41 10.05
C ASN A 476 -30.71 0.02 10.88
N LYS A 477 -31.12 -0.79 11.88
CA LYS A 477 -32.25 -0.54 12.78
C LYS A 477 -33.56 -0.27 12.04
N LYS A 478 -33.80 -0.96 10.94
CA LYS A 478 -35.03 -0.84 10.13
C LYS A 478 -35.51 -2.19 9.63
N PHE A 479 -36.77 -2.25 9.23
CA PHE A 479 -37.29 -3.40 8.51
C PHE A 479 -37.00 -3.31 7.02
N ASN A 480 -36.59 -4.40 6.41
CA ASN A 480 -36.33 -4.54 4.98
C ASN A 480 -37.18 -5.66 4.37
#